data_388e0be870fe97bad99821b0cdfa07d9
#
_entry.id   388e0be870fe97bad99821b0cdfa07d9
#
_cell.length_a   1.000
_cell.length_b   1.000
_cell.length_c   1.000
_cell.angle_alpha   90.00
_cell.angle_beta   90.00
_cell.angle_gamma   90.00
#
_symmetry.space_group_name_H-M   'P 1'
#
loop_
_entity.id
_entity.type
_entity.pdbx_description
1 polymer ?
#
loop_
_entity_poly.entity_id
_entity_poly.type
_entity_poly.pdbx_seq_one_letter_code
_entity_poly.pdbx_strand_id
1 'polypeptide(L)'
;MVAARLIEPTSKARPPGVRGPSPILGVCLGHQAIGAAYGARVKTAAHIMHKKTGRVSHDGRGLFSNAEQRIEVVRYHSLIVDQASLPDQIIVTARSLDDGCITNLRHRHFPIESVQFHPESVGSTSGLRMLRFFIKTYVEHPRPVSGLD
;
A
#
# COMPACT_ATOMS: atom_id res chain seq x y z
N MET A 1 13.05 3.51 13.15
CA MET A 1 12.74 4.79 13.82
C MET A 1 12.40 5.94 12.86
N VAL A 2 13.04 6.08 11.71
CA VAL A 2 12.75 7.16 10.75
C VAL A 2 11.36 7.04 10.12
N ALA A 3 10.91 5.84 9.76
CA ALA A 3 9.60 5.62 9.14
C ALA A 3 8.43 5.93 10.07
N ALA A 4 8.55 5.66 11.37
CA ALA A 4 7.50 5.97 12.34
C ALA A 4 7.25 7.47 12.48
N ARG A 5 8.28 8.30 12.38
CA ARG A 5 8.16 9.77 12.43
C ARG A 5 7.51 10.37 11.20
N LEU A 6 7.59 9.70 10.03
CA LEU A 6 6.93 10.16 8.81
C LEU A 6 5.41 9.88 8.83
N ILE A 7 4.98 8.97 9.67
CA ILE A 7 3.57 8.56 9.78
C ILE A 7 2.83 9.31 10.89
N GLU A 8 3.57 9.94 11.82
CA GLU A 8 2.95 10.82 12.82
C GLU A 8 2.38 12.10 12.18
N PRO A 9 1.23 12.57 12.66
CA PRO A 9 0.60 13.77 12.12
C PRO A 9 1.47 15.01 12.41
N THR A 10 2.30 15.40 11.45
CA THR A 10 3.03 16.67 11.54
C THR A 10 2.07 17.80 11.23
N SER A 11 1.78 18.62 12.24
CA SER A 11 0.81 19.73 12.18
C SER A 11 1.22 20.91 11.28
N LYS A 12 2.37 20.84 10.60
CA LYS A 12 3.01 22.04 10.01
C LYS A 12 2.90 22.26 8.49
N ALA A 13 2.27 21.36 7.73
CA ALA A 13 2.31 21.45 6.26
C ALA A 13 0.95 21.31 5.56
N ARG A 14 -0.17 21.66 6.22
CA ARG A 14 -1.49 21.46 5.64
C ARG A 14 -2.26 22.75 5.42
N PRO A 15 -3.07 22.82 4.35
CA PRO A 15 -4.03 23.90 4.18
C PRO A 15 -4.97 23.99 5.39
N PRO A 16 -5.45 25.21 5.74
CA PRO A 16 -6.42 25.38 6.81
C PRO A 16 -7.66 24.50 6.61
N GLY A 17 -8.05 23.75 7.65
CA GLY A 17 -9.23 22.88 7.63
C GLY A 17 -8.98 21.39 7.33
N VAL A 18 -7.81 20.97 6.90
CA VAL A 18 -7.47 19.57 6.68
C VAL A 18 -6.92 18.93 7.96
N ARG A 19 -7.71 18.04 8.57
CA ARG A 19 -7.30 17.29 9.78
C ARG A 19 -6.83 15.89 9.43
N GLY A 20 -5.81 15.38 10.13
CA GLY A 20 -5.29 14.03 10.00
C GLY A 20 -3.87 13.95 9.40
N PRO A 21 -3.27 12.76 9.26
CA PRO A 21 -1.92 12.58 8.72
C PRO A 21 -1.86 12.89 7.22
N SER A 22 -0.69 13.24 6.74
CA SER A 22 -0.44 13.43 5.30
C SER A 22 -0.69 12.12 4.54
N PRO A 23 -1.20 12.18 3.29
CA PRO A 23 -1.31 10.99 2.45
C PRO A 23 0.06 10.35 2.22
N ILE A 24 0.14 9.03 2.38
CA ILE A 24 1.37 8.25 2.19
C ILE A 24 1.08 7.06 1.30
N LEU A 25 1.81 6.95 0.20
CA LEU A 25 1.88 5.75 -0.62
C LEU A 25 3.24 5.09 -0.46
N GLY A 26 3.27 3.92 0.16
CA GLY A 26 4.49 3.11 0.30
C GLY A 26 4.66 2.17 -0.89
N VAL A 27 5.82 2.23 -1.56
CA VAL A 27 6.16 1.34 -2.68
C VAL A 27 7.34 0.46 -2.29
N CYS A 28 7.22 -0.85 -2.48
CA CYS A 28 8.23 -1.87 -2.22
C CYS A 28 8.80 -1.78 -0.80
N LEU A 29 9.99 -1.20 -0.60
CA LEU A 29 10.56 -0.93 0.72
C LEU A 29 9.65 -0.04 1.57
N GLY A 30 8.97 0.93 0.96
CA GLY A 30 7.98 1.78 1.63
C GLY A 30 6.77 1.01 2.17
N HIS A 31 6.33 -0.03 1.46
CA HIS A 31 5.31 -0.96 1.96
C HIS A 31 5.77 -1.69 3.22
N GLN A 32 6.99 -2.22 3.21
CA GLN A 32 7.58 -2.89 4.37
C GLN A 32 7.78 -1.92 5.55
N ALA A 33 8.21 -0.69 5.26
CA ALA A 33 8.40 0.36 6.26
C ALA A 33 7.07 0.76 6.92
N ILE A 34 5.97 0.86 6.18
CA ILE A 34 4.63 1.11 6.72
C ILE A 34 4.23 -0.05 7.64
N GLY A 35 4.35 -1.30 7.20
CA GLY A 35 4.07 -2.46 8.02
C GLY A 35 4.85 -2.41 9.34
N ALA A 36 6.17 -2.20 9.27
CA ALA A 36 7.05 -2.14 10.44
C ALA A 36 6.71 -0.96 11.38
N ALA A 37 6.37 0.20 10.83
CA ALA A 37 6.00 1.38 11.63
C ALA A 37 4.74 1.15 12.47
N TYR A 38 3.83 0.32 11.99
CA TYR A 38 2.63 -0.11 12.73
C TYR A 38 2.83 -1.38 13.55
N GLY A 39 4.06 -1.88 13.68
CA GLY A 39 4.41 -3.01 14.55
C GLY A 39 4.38 -4.38 13.87
N ALA A 40 4.15 -4.45 12.57
CA ALA A 40 4.25 -5.70 11.84
C ALA A 40 5.71 -6.13 11.66
N ARG A 41 5.94 -7.43 11.65
CA ARG A 41 7.25 -8.01 11.33
C ARG A 41 7.43 -8.10 9.82
N VAL A 42 8.66 -7.84 9.39
CA VAL A 42 9.11 -8.09 8.02
C VAL A 42 9.98 -9.35 8.06
N LYS A 43 9.70 -10.31 7.20
CA LYS A 43 10.41 -11.59 7.14
C LYS A 43 10.82 -11.93 5.71
N THR A 44 11.74 -12.88 5.59
CA THR A 44 12.15 -13.40 4.27
C THR A 44 10.98 -14.13 3.60
N ALA A 45 10.76 -13.85 2.33
CA ALA A 45 9.80 -14.57 1.51
C ALA A 45 10.27 -16.01 1.27
N ALA A 46 9.32 -16.95 1.16
CA ALA A 46 9.64 -18.34 0.82
C ALA A 46 10.32 -18.44 -0.57
N HIS A 47 9.99 -17.52 -1.46
CA HIS A 47 10.59 -17.42 -2.80
C HIS A 47 11.08 -16.01 -3.07
N ILE A 48 12.33 -15.90 -3.53
CA ILE A 48 12.89 -14.60 -3.94
C ILE A 48 12.24 -14.18 -5.25
N MET A 49 11.63 -12.99 -5.24
CA MET A 49 11.02 -12.37 -6.42
C MET A 49 11.99 -11.37 -7.04
N HIS A 50 12.64 -11.78 -8.12
CA HIS A 50 13.54 -10.90 -8.85
C HIS A 50 13.01 -10.72 -10.28
N LYS A 51 12.46 -9.54 -10.57
CA LYS A 51 11.84 -9.19 -11.86
C LYS A 51 10.86 -10.25 -12.38
N LYS A 52 10.01 -10.76 -11.47
CA LYS A 52 8.98 -11.72 -11.84
C LYS A 52 7.63 -11.02 -11.98
N THR A 53 6.95 -11.31 -13.08
CA THR A 53 5.54 -10.94 -13.24
C THR A 53 4.71 -11.95 -12.45
N GLY A 54 3.77 -11.44 -11.68
CA GLY A 54 2.81 -12.24 -10.93
C GLY A 54 1.43 -11.63 -10.99
N ARG A 55 0.41 -12.40 -10.62
CA ARG A 55 -0.96 -11.93 -10.52
C ARG A 55 -1.37 -11.70 -9.08
N VAL A 56 -2.20 -10.69 -8.87
CA VAL A 56 -2.64 -10.24 -7.56
C VAL A 56 -4.17 -10.21 -7.53
N SER A 57 -4.76 -10.81 -6.51
CA SER A 57 -6.17 -10.61 -6.15
C SER A 57 -6.30 -9.47 -5.15
N HIS A 58 -7.38 -8.70 -5.21
CA HIS A 58 -7.56 -7.50 -4.39
C HIS A 58 -9.02 -7.28 -3.97
N ASP A 59 -9.22 -6.38 -3.01
CA ASP A 59 -10.53 -6.06 -2.44
C ASP A 59 -11.42 -5.15 -3.32
N GLY A 60 -10.89 -4.61 -4.42
CA GLY A 60 -11.61 -3.71 -5.31
C GLY A 60 -11.80 -2.29 -4.77
N ARG A 61 -11.13 -1.93 -3.67
CA ARG A 61 -11.26 -0.63 -2.98
C ARG A 61 -9.95 0.14 -2.97
N GLY A 62 -10.01 1.42 -2.64
CA GLY A 62 -8.82 2.27 -2.58
C GLY A 62 -8.07 2.26 -3.90
N LEU A 63 -6.77 1.96 -3.87
CA LEU A 63 -5.93 1.86 -5.08
C LEU A 63 -6.50 0.93 -6.16
N PHE A 64 -7.36 -0.02 -5.77
CA PHE A 64 -7.96 -0.99 -6.68
C PHE A 64 -9.37 -0.63 -7.15
N SER A 65 -9.86 0.56 -6.82
CA SER A 65 -11.16 1.03 -7.29
C SER A 65 -11.23 1.01 -8.81
N ASN A 66 -12.25 0.32 -9.35
CA ASN A 66 -12.44 0.10 -10.78
C ASN A 66 -11.30 -0.66 -11.47
N ALA A 67 -10.43 -1.35 -10.73
CA ALA A 67 -9.45 -2.24 -11.31
C ALA A 67 -10.07 -3.61 -11.60
N GLU A 68 -9.61 -4.24 -12.68
CA GLU A 68 -9.95 -5.64 -12.97
C GLU A 68 -9.32 -6.55 -11.91
N GLN A 69 -9.99 -7.68 -11.60
CA GLN A 69 -9.40 -8.70 -10.75
C GLN A 69 -8.20 -9.39 -11.44
N ARG A 70 -7.29 -9.90 -10.62
CA ARG A 70 -6.09 -10.62 -11.09
C ARG A 70 -5.16 -9.76 -11.95
N ILE A 71 -4.94 -8.53 -11.52
CA ILE A 71 -4.01 -7.64 -12.19
C ILE A 71 -2.60 -8.23 -12.23
N GLU A 72 -1.88 -7.97 -13.30
CA GLU A 72 -0.46 -8.31 -13.43
C GLU A 72 0.42 -7.22 -12.84
N VAL A 73 1.41 -7.63 -12.06
CA VAL A 73 2.36 -6.76 -11.38
C VAL A 73 3.78 -7.28 -11.49
N VAL A 74 4.75 -6.39 -11.44
CA VAL A 74 6.17 -6.76 -11.41
C VAL A 74 6.68 -6.69 -9.98
N ARG A 75 7.27 -7.78 -9.52
CA ARG A 75 7.76 -7.97 -8.15
C ARG A 75 9.29 -8.04 -8.13
N TYR A 76 9.90 -7.29 -7.19
CA TYR A 76 11.35 -7.22 -6.97
C TYR A 76 11.65 -7.26 -5.48
N HIS A 77 11.27 -8.32 -4.78
CA HIS A 77 11.47 -8.35 -3.34
C HIS A 77 11.87 -9.74 -2.82
N SER A 78 12.66 -9.76 -1.78
CA SER A 78 13.02 -10.94 -0.99
C SER A 78 12.37 -10.94 0.39
N LEU A 79 11.79 -9.82 0.80
CA LEU A 79 11.14 -9.63 2.09
C LEU A 79 9.65 -9.38 1.91
N ILE A 80 8.87 -9.82 2.89
CA ILE A 80 7.41 -9.65 2.94
C ILE A 80 6.97 -9.24 4.34
N VAL A 81 5.82 -8.58 4.43
CA VAL A 81 5.17 -8.31 5.71
C VAL A 81 4.50 -9.58 6.22
N ASP A 82 4.76 -9.93 7.47
CA ASP A 82 4.16 -11.11 8.11
C ASP A 82 2.74 -10.82 8.57
N GLN A 83 1.78 -11.51 7.97
CA GLN A 83 0.36 -11.33 8.27
C GLN A 83 0.03 -11.56 9.74
N ALA A 84 0.64 -12.55 10.39
CA ALA A 84 0.36 -12.89 11.79
C ALA A 84 0.71 -11.76 12.78
N SER A 85 1.51 -10.79 12.34
CA SER A 85 1.96 -9.66 13.15
C SER A 85 1.24 -8.34 12.83
N LEU A 86 0.30 -8.32 11.88
CA LEU A 86 -0.41 -7.10 11.50
C LEU A 86 -1.34 -6.63 12.64
N PRO A 87 -1.31 -5.33 12.98
CA PRO A 87 -2.26 -4.76 13.94
C PRO A 87 -3.62 -4.51 13.28
N ASP A 88 -4.65 -4.33 14.09
CA ASP A 88 -6.03 -4.11 13.63
C ASP A 88 -6.22 -2.84 12.78
N GLN A 89 -5.34 -1.85 12.92
CA GLN A 89 -5.40 -0.61 12.14
C GLN A 89 -5.05 -0.82 10.65
N ILE A 90 -4.38 -1.92 10.33
CA ILE A 90 -3.88 -2.20 8.98
C ILE A 90 -4.69 -3.31 8.33
N ILE A 91 -5.20 -3.05 7.13
CA ILE A 91 -5.97 -3.99 6.34
C ILE A 91 -5.10 -4.52 5.20
N VAL A 92 -5.13 -5.83 4.99
CA VAL A 92 -4.58 -6.45 3.78
C VAL A 92 -5.58 -6.25 2.65
N THR A 93 -5.17 -5.54 1.62
CA THR A 93 -6.05 -5.19 0.48
C THR A 93 -5.78 -6.02 -0.76
N ALA A 94 -4.62 -6.66 -0.85
CA ALA A 94 -4.30 -7.55 -1.95
C ALA A 94 -3.27 -8.61 -1.58
N ARG A 95 -3.32 -9.73 -2.31
CA ARG A 95 -2.42 -10.88 -2.15
C ARG A 95 -1.97 -11.40 -3.50
N SER A 96 -0.76 -11.93 -3.53
CA SER A 96 -0.27 -12.71 -4.65
C SER A 96 -1.08 -14.00 -4.81
N LEU A 97 -1.47 -14.30 -6.03
CA LEU A 97 -2.11 -15.58 -6.38
C LEU A 97 -1.11 -16.75 -6.43
N ASP A 98 0.18 -16.45 -6.57
CA ASP A 98 1.21 -17.48 -6.73
C ASP A 98 1.61 -18.09 -5.37
N ASP A 99 1.75 -17.26 -4.34
CA ASP A 99 2.27 -17.67 -3.03
C ASP A 99 1.44 -17.17 -1.83
N GLY A 100 0.33 -16.47 -2.06
CA GLY A 100 -0.54 -15.93 -1.01
C GLY A 100 0.07 -14.79 -0.19
N CYS A 101 1.27 -14.34 -0.52
CA CYS A 101 1.92 -13.25 0.19
C CYS A 101 1.11 -11.96 0.13
N ILE A 102 1.16 -11.17 1.21
CA ILE A 102 0.61 -9.81 1.22
C ILE A 102 1.35 -8.97 0.20
N THR A 103 0.59 -8.31 -0.66
CA THR A 103 1.14 -7.38 -1.66
C THR A 103 0.72 -5.93 -1.41
N ASN A 104 -0.37 -5.72 -0.68
CA ASN A 104 -0.88 -4.38 -0.43
C ASN A 104 -1.49 -4.26 0.96
N LEU A 105 -1.30 -3.08 1.54
CA LEU A 105 -1.86 -2.69 2.83
C LEU A 105 -2.59 -1.35 2.72
N ARG A 106 -3.59 -1.15 3.58
CA ARG A 106 -4.28 0.13 3.76
C ARG A 106 -4.54 0.37 5.24
N HIS A 107 -4.36 1.61 5.69
CA HIS A 107 -4.79 2.01 7.04
C HIS A 107 -6.31 2.22 7.07
N ARG A 108 -6.98 1.82 8.16
CA ARG A 108 -8.45 1.91 8.28
C ARG A 108 -8.99 3.34 8.24
N HIS A 109 -8.21 4.29 8.79
CA HIS A 109 -8.71 5.66 9.04
C HIS A 109 -7.86 6.76 8.40
N PHE A 110 -6.62 6.46 8.03
CA PHE A 110 -5.70 7.44 7.47
C PHE A 110 -5.46 7.18 5.97
N PRO A 111 -5.14 8.22 5.19
CA PRO A 111 -4.87 8.07 3.77
C PRO A 111 -3.47 7.46 3.54
N ILE A 112 -3.29 6.26 4.04
CA ILE A 112 -2.04 5.50 3.96
C ILE A 112 -2.36 4.19 3.26
N GLU A 113 -1.77 4.01 2.10
CA GLU A 113 -1.82 2.78 1.33
C GLU A 113 -0.42 2.35 0.91
N SER A 114 -0.25 1.08 0.61
CA SER A 114 1.06 0.58 0.16
C SER A 114 0.94 -0.57 -0.81
N VAL A 115 1.96 -0.70 -1.64
CA VAL A 115 2.12 -1.77 -2.63
C VAL A 115 3.51 -2.38 -2.52
N GLN A 116 3.61 -3.72 -2.50
CA GLN A 116 4.89 -4.43 -2.49
C GLN A 116 5.53 -4.46 -3.87
N PHE A 117 4.73 -4.46 -4.92
CA PHE A 117 5.19 -4.40 -6.30
C PHE A 117 5.52 -2.96 -6.74
N HIS A 118 6.03 -2.81 -7.96
CA HIS A 118 6.36 -1.53 -8.56
C HIS A 118 5.26 -1.06 -9.52
N PRO A 119 4.35 -0.17 -9.10
CA PRO A 119 3.25 0.30 -9.95
C PRO A 119 3.72 1.15 -11.13
N GLU A 120 4.89 1.76 -11.02
CA GLU A 120 5.54 2.53 -12.08
C GLU A 120 6.14 1.67 -13.18
N SER A 121 6.31 0.37 -12.94
CA SER A 121 6.93 -0.56 -13.88
C SER A 121 6.03 -0.83 -15.08
N VAL A 122 6.60 -0.93 -16.28
CA VAL A 122 5.87 -1.19 -17.53
C VAL A 122 5.06 -2.50 -17.47
N GLY A 123 5.55 -3.50 -16.74
CA GLY A 123 4.85 -4.77 -16.53
C GLY A 123 3.71 -4.73 -15.51
N SER A 124 3.49 -3.58 -14.84
CA SER A 124 2.39 -3.39 -13.90
C SER A 124 1.21 -2.73 -14.61
N THR A 125 0.31 -3.53 -15.17
CA THR A 125 -0.74 -3.07 -16.11
C THR A 125 -1.68 -2.01 -15.55
N SER A 126 -1.95 -2.02 -14.25
CA SER A 126 -2.83 -1.06 -13.57
C SER A 126 -2.07 0.00 -12.74
N GLY A 127 -0.74 0.03 -12.82
CA GLY A 127 0.08 0.84 -11.94
C GLY A 127 -0.19 2.34 -12.05
N LEU A 128 -0.26 2.87 -13.26
CA LEU A 128 -0.53 4.30 -13.50
C LEU A 128 -1.92 4.72 -12.98
N ARG A 129 -2.92 3.84 -13.12
CA ARG A 129 -4.27 4.07 -12.56
C ARG A 129 -4.23 4.20 -11.05
N MET A 130 -3.47 3.34 -10.36
CA MET A 130 -3.30 3.38 -8.91
C MET A 130 -2.67 4.69 -8.45
N LEU A 131 -1.59 5.11 -9.10
CA LEU A 131 -0.92 6.37 -8.79
C LEU A 131 -1.86 7.58 -8.99
N ARG A 132 -2.57 7.62 -10.10
CA ARG A 132 -3.57 8.67 -10.39
C ARG A 132 -4.71 8.66 -9.38
N PHE A 133 -5.22 7.48 -9.01
CA PHE A 133 -6.24 7.37 -7.97
C PHE A 133 -5.76 7.95 -6.65
N PHE A 134 -4.55 7.58 -6.21
CA PHE A 134 -3.99 8.06 -4.96
C PHE A 134 -3.88 9.59 -4.93
N ILE A 135 -3.29 10.18 -5.97
CA ILE A 135 -3.13 11.63 -6.08
C ILE A 135 -4.50 12.31 -6.07
N LYS A 136 -5.41 11.88 -6.94
CA LYS A 136 -6.72 12.50 -7.08
C LYS A 136 -7.57 12.39 -5.81
N THR A 137 -7.52 11.24 -5.14
CA THR A 137 -8.40 10.96 -3.99
C THR A 137 -7.86 11.55 -2.70
N TYR A 138 -6.56 11.45 -2.45
CA TYR A 138 -5.98 11.81 -1.17
C TYR A 138 -5.21 13.13 -1.15
N VAL A 139 -4.69 13.58 -2.29
CA VAL A 139 -3.89 14.79 -2.39
C VAL A 139 -4.72 15.97 -2.89
N GLU A 140 -5.41 15.80 -4.03
CA GLU A 140 -6.20 16.88 -4.64
C GLU A 140 -7.57 17.08 -3.96
N HIS A 141 -8.20 15.96 -3.52
CA HIS A 141 -9.51 15.99 -2.89
C HIS A 141 -9.48 15.17 -1.60
N PRO A 142 -8.84 15.66 -0.54
CA PRO A 142 -8.66 14.88 0.69
C PRO A 142 -10.02 14.51 1.29
N ARG A 143 -10.34 13.23 1.24
CA ARG A 143 -11.53 12.62 1.83
C ARG A 143 -11.14 11.74 3.02
N PRO A 144 -12.01 11.61 4.03
CA PRO A 144 -11.80 10.60 5.06
C PRO A 144 -11.82 9.20 4.41
N VAL A 145 -10.91 8.34 4.83
CA VAL A 145 -10.77 6.96 4.30
C VAL A 145 -12.02 6.12 4.59
N SER A 146 -12.77 6.45 5.64
CA SER A 146 -14.04 5.83 6.01
C SER A 146 -15.18 5.98 4.98
N GLY A 147 -14.96 6.73 3.91
CA GLY A 147 -15.93 6.89 2.80
C GLY A 147 -15.54 6.17 1.53
N LEU A 148 -14.60 5.23 1.59
CA LEU A 148 -14.17 4.39 0.45
C LEU A 148 -14.89 3.02 0.43
N ASP A 149 -15.91 2.88 1.22
CA ASP A 149 -16.77 1.69 1.24
C ASP A 149 -17.76 1.68 0.06
#